data_e2731d3000e83d6a74acb49468eed6cf
#
_entry.id   e2731d3000e83d6a74acb49468eed6cf
#
_cell.length_a   1.000
_cell.length_b   1.000
_cell.length_c   1.000
_cell.angle_alpha   90.00
_cell.angle_beta   90.00
_cell.angle_gamma   90.00
#
_symmetry.space_group_name_H-M   'P 1'
#
loop_
_entity.id
_entity.type
_entity.pdbx_description
1 polymer ?
#
loop_
_entity_poly.entity_id
_entity_poly.type
_entity_poly.pdbx_seq_one_letter_code
_entity_poly.pdbx_strand_id
1 'polypeptide(L)' 'DTDLNELDSGAYYYFIEAGEISNSPGFERFILLQLSVGSFHVQIAFAVIYSGVKWRTKHGGDSWQSWNAISFT' A
#
# COMPACT_ATOMS: atom_id res chain seq x y z
N ASP A 1 3.21 -11.52 -10.70
CA ASP A 1 3.53 -11.12 -9.32
C ASP A 1 3.76 -9.62 -9.26
N THR A 2 3.30 -9.01 -8.20
CA THR A 2 3.36 -7.57 -8.02
C THR A 2 4.17 -7.25 -6.77
N ASP A 3 5.04 -6.26 -6.87
CA ASP A 3 5.77 -5.74 -5.73
C ASP A 3 5.34 -4.29 -5.50
N LEU A 4 4.71 -4.03 -4.36
CA LEU A 4 4.22 -2.70 -4.05
C LEU A 4 5.34 -1.68 -3.81
N ASN A 5 6.58 -2.13 -3.68
CA ASN A 5 7.71 -1.21 -3.58
C ASN A 5 8.08 -0.57 -4.92
N GLU A 6 7.55 -1.08 -6.02
CA GLU A 6 7.94 -0.69 -7.37
C GLU A 6 6.85 0.10 -8.12
N LEU A 7 5.85 0.59 -7.43
CA LEU A 7 4.74 1.28 -8.07
C LEU A 7 5.04 2.75 -8.33
N ASP A 8 4.46 3.25 -9.44
CA ASP A 8 4.38 4.68 -9.70
C ASP A 8 3.15 5.28 -9.02
N SER A 9 3.04 6.61 -9.02
CA SER A 9 1.85 7.29 -8.51
C SER A 9 0.61 6.81 -9.24
N GLY A 10 -0.46 6.59 -8.51
CA GLY A 10 -1.72 6.14 -9.10
C GLY A 10 -2.62 5.47 -8.09
N ALA A 11 -3.74 4.99 -8.59
CA ALA A 11 -4.70 4.22 -7.83
C ALA A 11 -4.76 2.80 -8.39
N TYR A 12 -4.75 1.83 -7.49
CA TYR A 12 -4.66 0.41 -7.86
C TYR A 12 -5.67 -0.39 -7.06
N TYR A 13 -6.15 -1.47 -7.69
CA TYR A 13 -6.99 -2.44 -6.99
C TYR A 13 -6.29 -3.80 -7.01
N TYR A 14 -6.18 -4.43 -5.87
CA TYR A 14 -5.53 -5.73 -5.74
C TYR A 14 -6.41 -6.75 -5.06
N PHE A 15 -6.30 -7.98 -5.53
CA PHE A 15 -6.99 -9.13 -4.99
C PHE A 15 -5.96 -10.24 -4.83
N ILE A 16 -5.70 -10.63 -3.60
CA ILE A 16 -4.58 -11.53 -3.28
C ILE A 16 -4.67 -12.90 -3.98
N GLU A 17 -5.89 -13.38 -4.24
CA GLU A 17 -6.05 -14.65 -4.95
C GLU A 17 -5.71 -14.58 -6.44
N ALA A 18 -5.58 -13.39 -6.99
CA ALA A 18 -5.23 -13.21 -8.40
C ALA A 18 -3.71 -13.36 -8.63
N GLY A 19 -2.92 -13.44 -7.59
CA GLY A 19 -1.47 -13.57 -7.68
C GLY A 19 -0.79 -13.12 -6.41
N GLU A 20 0.51 -13.37 -6.34
CA GLU A 20 1.28 -12.96 -5.18
C GLU A 20 1.55 -11.46 -5.19
N ILE A 21 1.40 -10.82 -4.04
CA ILE A 21 1.67 -9.41 -3.88
C ILE A 21 2.72 -9.25 -2.78
N SER A 22 3.92 -8.81 -3.17
CA SER A 22 5.01 -8.59 -2.24
C SER A 22 4.82 -7.26 -1.53
N ASN A 23 5.17 -7.22 -0.25
CA ASN A 23 5.09 -6.03 0.58
C ASN A 23 3.67 -5.52 0.76
N SER A 24 2.73 -6.45 0.80
CA SER A 24 1.30 -6.20 0.95
C SER A 24 0.96 -5.68 2.36
N PRO A 25 -0.10 -4.86 2.49
CA PRO A 25 -0.59 -4.45 3.81
C PRO A 25 -1.26 -5.59 4.58
N GLY A 26 -1.48 -6.75 3.97
CA GLY A 26 -2.10 -7.89 4.63
C GLY A 26 -3.60 -7.99 4.42
N PHE A 27 -4.18 -7.14 3.60
CA PHE A 27 -5.60 -7.24 3.25
C PHE A 27 -5.81 -8.24 2.12
N GLU A 28 -6.93 -8.92 2.14
CA GLU A 28 -7.29 -9.87 1.08
C GLU A 28 -7.63 -9.15 -0.22
N ARG A 29 -8.37 -8.06 -0.13
CA ARG A 29 -8.66 -7.16 -1.24
C ARG A 29 -8.50 -5.74 -0.76
N PHE A 30 -7.92 -4.89 -1.59
CA PHE A 30 -7.71 -3.51 -1.19
C PHE A 30 -7.54 -2.59 -2.39
N ILE A 31 -7.86 -1.33 -2.16
CA ILE A 31 -7.54 -0.24 -3.08
C ILE A 31 -6.32 0.45 -2.51
N LEU A 32 -5.31 0.65 -3.35
CA LEU A 32 -4.09 1.31 -2.96
C LEU A 32 -3.96 2.63 -3.68
N LEU A 33 -3.66 3.68 -2.93
CA LEU A 33 -3.24 4.95 -3.51
C LEU A 33 -1.76 5.12 -3.27
N GLN A 34 -1.03 5.46 -4.33
CA GLN A 34 0.36 5.86 -4.20
C GLN A 34 0.53 7.29 -4.67
N LEU A 35 1.13 8.11 -3.81
CA LEU A 35 1.51 9.47 -4.13
C LEU A 35 3.01 9.60 -4.01
N SER A 36 3.64 10.12 -5.06
CA SER A 36 5.08 10.35 -5.07
C SER A 36 5.33 11.80 -5.45
N VAL A 37 6.02 12.53 -4.59
CA VAL A 37 6.34 13.93 -4.81
C VAL A 37 7.83 14.11 -4.50
N GLY A 38 8.62 14.31 -5.56
CA GLY A 38 10.07 14.35 -5.41
C GLY A 38 10.57 13.02 -4.88
N SER A 39 11.28 13.05 -3.76
CA SER A 39 11.81 11.85 -3.12
C SER A 39 10.91 11.30 -2.01
N PHE A 40 9.71 11.85 -1.85
CA PHE A 40 8.75 11.39 -0.85
C PHE A 40 7.70 10.50 -1.50
N HIS A 41 7.41 9.40 -0.84
CA HIS A 41 6.41 8.45 -1.33
C HIS A 41 5.49 8.06 -0.18
N VAL A 42 4.20 7.95 -0.47
CA VAL A 42 3.22 7.45 0.50
C VAL A 42 2.32 6.44 -0.18
N GLN A 43 1.98 5.40 0.55
CA GLN A 43 0.98 4.41 0.13
C GLN A 43 -0.09 4.33 1.21
N ILE A 44 -1.35 4.36 0.76
CA ILE A 44 -2.51 4.20 1.64
C ILE A 44 -3.35 3.07 1.05
N ALA A 45 -3.61 2.05 1.85
CA ALA A 45 -4.38 0.89 1.45
C ALA A 45 -5.70 0.84 2.20
N PHE A 46 -6.80 0.74 1.46
CA PHE A 46 -8.16 0.67 1.98
C PHE A 46 -8.69 -0.74 1.78
N ALA A 47 -9.03 -1.43 2.86
CA ALA A 47 -9.61 -2.77 2.77
C ALA A 47 -10.99 -2.69 2.11
N VAL A 48 -11.25 -3.60 1.18
CA VAL A 48 -12.52 -3.62 0.45
C VAL A 48 -13.54 -4.56 1.10
N ILE A 49 -13.10 -5.70 1.63
CA ILE A 49 -14.00 -6.67 2.23
C ILE A 49 -14.29 -6.36 3.68
N TYR A 50 -13.28 -6.03 4.44
CA TYR A 50 -13.38 -5.67 5.86
C TYR A 50 -12.96 -4.24 6.03
N SER A 51 -13.39 -3.60 7.09
CA SER A 51 -12.98 -2.24 7.40
C SER A 51 -11.50 -2.21 7.80
N GLY A 52 -10.77 -1.27 7.26
CA GLY A 52 -9.39 -1.07 7.65
C GLY A 52 -8.67 -0.17 6.68
N VAL A 53 -7.74 0.60 7.21
CA VAL A 53 -6.85 1.44 6.41
C VAL A 53 -5.46 1.29 6.98
N LYS A 54 -4.50 1.08 6.10
CA LYS A 54 -3.09 1.06 6.47
C LYS A 54 -2.31 2.00 5.57
N TRP A 55 -1.21 2.52 6.08
CA TRP A 55 -0.38 3.45 5.33
C TRP A 55 1.08 3.22 5.64
N ARG A 56 1.93 3.63 4.72
CA ARG A 56 3.38 3.64 4.93
C ARG A 56 4.02 4.71 4.07
N THR A 57 5.24 5.06 4.41
CA THR A 57 5.97 6.10 3.69
C THR A 57 7.40 5.65 3.38
N LYS A 58 7.98 6.32 2.41
CA LYS A 58 9.39 6.17 2.06
C LYS A 58 9.95 7.53 1.74
N HIS A 59 11.17 7.82 2.19
CA HIS A 59 11.84 9.08 1.93
C HIS A 59 13.17 8.81 1.24
N GLY A 60 13.35 9.37 0.07
CA GLY A 60 14.61 9.31 -0.68
C GLY A 60 15.06 7.89 -0.96
N GLY A 61 16.32 7.60 -0.66
CA GLY A 61 16.90 6.28 -0.84
C GLY A 61 16.66 5.33 0.31
N ASP A 62 15.88 5.74 1.32
CA ASP A 62 15.58 4.89 2.47
C ASP A 62 14.66 3.74 2.04
N SER A 63 14.58 2.72 2.90
CA SER A 63 13.62 1.63 2.70
C SER A 63 12.21 2.10 3.05
N TRP A 64 11.20 1.43 2.48
CA TRP A 64 9.83 1.64 2.90
C TRP A 64 9.67 1.34 4.40
N GLN A 65 8.93 2.18 5.08
CA GLN A 65 8.55 1.93 6.47
C GLN A 65 7.57 0.75 6.54
N SER A 66 7.41 0.19 7.73
CA SER A 66 6.40 -0.84 7.94
C SER A 66 5.00 -0.25 7.80
N TRP A 67 4.06 -1.09 7.41
CA TRP A 67 2.65 -0.69 7.34
C TRP A 67 2.13 -0.32 8.72
N ASN A 68 1.42 0.80 8.79
CA ASN A 68 0.78 1.30 10.01
C ASN A 68 -0.73 1.23 9.84
N ALA A 69 -1.42 0.73 10.84
CA ALA A 69 -2.88 0.69 10.84
C ALA A 69 -3.45 1.99 11.40
N ILE A 70 -4.53 2.46 10.79
CA ILE A 70 -5.32 3.57 11.34
C ILE A 70 -6.46 2.94 12.13
N SER A 71 -6.59 3.35 13.38
CA SER A 71 -7.66 2.86 14.25
C SER A 71 -8.88 3.78 14.18
N PHE A 72 -10.05 3.18 13.99
CA PHE A 72 -11.32 3.90 13.95
C PHE A 72 -12.13 3.49 15.18
N THR A 73 -11.97 4.19 16.25
CA THR A 73 -12.72 3.91 17.49
C THR A 73 -13.54 5.11 17.92
#